data_afcdb1b9f5a9eac29c4d82025353b956
#
_entry.id   afcdb1b9f5a9eac29c4d82025353b956
#
_cell.length_a   1.000
_cell.length_b   1.000
_cell.length_c   1.000
_cell.angle_alpha   90.00
_cell.angle_beta   90.00
_cell.angle_gamma   90.00
#
_symmetry.space_group_name_H-M   'P 1'
#
loop_
_entity.id
_entity.type
_entity.pdbx_description
1 polymer ?
#
loop_
_entity_poly.entity_id
_entity_poly.type
_entity_poly.pdbx_seq_one_letter_code
_entity_poly.pdbx_strand_id
1 'polypeptide(L)'
;MESFKESLISYLMMNGRLTTREIYALFPDMNKQTVSWHLNQELMKGNIRKVGHGVYEIGTHIPEKEERQQNIPELSKAVYECLSESGYDFYLSGLDCMNGLGFKVDGQYPVIVCVRKECLKDVQLLLMREFDLAITEEENELLGDENLRKRIQFVVLKSSDFALQKEHFAFKEKGFVDLYYAVTRLEYPLDVAELPHVLSLISPNAYRFRRSTKDRGLSSELDFLLSYNKNFVKALASYL
;
A
#
# COMPACT_ATOMS: atom_id res chain seq x y z
N MET A 1 10.26 11.08 -30.12
CA MET A 1 11.31 10.87 -29.10
C MET A 1 10.78 9.80 -28.16
N GLU A 2 11.42 8.64 -28.10
CA GLU A 2 11.01 7.58 -27.17
C GLU A 2 11.08 8.09 -25.74
N SER A 3 10.10 7.70 -24.93
CA SER A 3 10.09 8.06 -23.52
C SER A 3 11.19 7.28 -22.76
N PHE A 4 11.68 7.82 -21.66
CA PHE A 4 12.65 7.12 -20.78
C PHE A 4 12.18 5.68 -20.46
N LYS A 5 10.89 5.51 -20.20
CA LYS A 5 10.29 4.21 -19.91
C LYS A 5 10.42 3.24 -21.06
N GLU A 6 10.04 3.64 -22.27
CA GLU A 6 10.05 2.78 -23.45
C GLU A 6 11.45 2.30 -23.77
N SER A 7 12.43 3.22 -23.79
CA SER A 7 13.84 2.88 -24.00
C SER A 7 14.35 1.93 -22.91
N LEU A 8 14.11 2.22 -21.61
CA LEU A 8 14.56 1.37 -20.51
C LEU A 8 13.98 -0.04 -20.60
N ILE A 9 12.68 -0.18 -20.86
CA ILE A 9 12.00 -1.47 -20.98
C ILE A 9 12.55 -2.25 -22.18
N SER A 10 12.74 -1.59 -23.33
CA SER A 10 13.32 -2.21 -24.52
C SER A 10 14.70 -2.80 -24.25
N TYR A 11 15.58 -2.05 -23.57
CA TYR A 11 16.92 -2.54 -23.21
C TYR A 11 16.87 -3.68 -22.19
N LEU A 12 15.96 -3.63 -21.21
CA LEU A 12 15.76 -4.71 -20.25
C LEU A 12 15.22 -5.98 -20.92
N MET A 13 14.36 -5.84 -21.94
CA MET A 13 13.86 -6.98 -22.73
C MET A 13 15.00 -7.67 -23.49
N MET A 14 15.92 -6.89 -24.06
CA MET A 14 17.04 -7.45 -24.83
C MET A 14 18.12 -8.08 -23.93
N ASN A 15 18.41 -7.50 -22.78
CA ASN A 15 19.54 -7.90 -21.93
C ASN A 15 19.13 -8.71 -20.68
N GLY A 16 17.84 -8.82 -20.38
CA GLY A 16 17.31 -9.46 -19.19
C GLY A 16 17.52 -8.66 -17.90
N ARG A 17 18.73 -8.13 -17.70
CA ARG A 17 19.13 -7.33 -16.53
C ARG A 17 20.04 -6.18 -16.94
N LEU A 18 19.95 -5.07 -16.19
CA LEU A 18 20.84 -3.93 -16.32
C LEU A 18 21.31 -3.46 -14.94
N THR A 19 22.57 -3.09 -14.86
CA THR A 19 23.12 -2.40 -13.68
C THR A 19 22.82 -0.90 -13.74
N THR A 20 22.86 -0.23 -12.57
CA THR A 20 22.74 1.24 -12.50
C THR A 20 23.76 1.95 -13.42
N ARG A 21 24.98 1.40 -13.54
CA ARG A 21 26.04 1.96 -14.39
C ARG A 21 25.65 1.87 -15.88
N GLU A 22 25.13 0.73 -16.32
CA GLU A 22 24.66 0.53 -17.70
C GLU A 22 23.48 1.45 -18.00
N ILE A 23 22.53 1.57 -17.06
CA ILE A 23 21.38 2.46 -17.23
C ILE A 23 21.84 3.92 -17.39
N TYR A 24 22.79 4.40 -16.58
CA TYR A 24 23.34 5.75 -16.77
C TYR A 24 24.01 5.93 -18.13
N ALA A 25 24.65 4.89 -18.65
CA ALA A 25 25.29 4.94 -19.97
C ALA A 25 24.26 4.96 -21.14
N LEU A 26 23.06 4.42 -20.93
CA LEU A 26 21.97 4.46 -21.91
C LEU A 26 21.33 5.85 -22.05
N PHE A 27 21.46 6.69 -21.03
CA PHE A 27 20.88 8.04 -21.01
C PHE A 27 21.94 9.12 -20.74
N PRO A 28 22.93 9.27 -21.64
CA PRO A 28 24.07 10.18 -21.43
C PRO A 28 23.65 11.65 -21.34
N ASP A 29 22.55 12.03 -21.96
CA ASP A 29 22.04 13.41 -21.98
C ASP A 29 21.26 13.76 -20.70
N MET A 30 21.02 12.79 -19.81
CA MET A 30 20.32 12.99 -18.55
C MET A 30 21.29 12.97 -17.37
N ASN A 31 21.13 13.88 -16.42
CA ASN A 31 21.90 13.80 -15.20
C ASN A 31 21.52 12.57 -14.35
N LYS A 32 22.48 12.07 -13.55
CA LYS A 32 22.29 10.86 -12.74
C LYS A 32 21.13 10.96 -11.76
N GLN A 33 20.84 12.14 -11.22
CA GLN A 33 19.72 12.35 -10.30
C GLN A 33 18.40 12.19 -11.03
N THR A 34 18.26 12.75 -12.23
CA THR A 34 17.06 12.60 -13.06
C THR A 34 16.83 11.14 -13.45
N VAL A 35 17.89 10.43 -13.89
CA VAL A 35 17.80 8.99 -14.19
C VAL A 35 17.38 8.20 -12.96
N SER A 36 17.99 8.47 -11.80
CA SER A 36 17.60 7.82 -10.54
C SER A 36 16.16 8.10 -10.14
N TRP A 37 15.68 9.32 -10.37
CA TRP A 37 14.28 9.69 -10.12
C TRP A 37 13.34 8.88 -11.03
N HIS A 38 13.61 8.80 -12.33
CA HIS A 38 12.84 8.00 -13.27
C HIS A 38 12.87 6.51 -12.91
N LEU A 39 14.04 5.96 -12.53
CA LEU A 39 14.15 4.57 -12.06
C LEU A 39 13.27 4.32 -10.85
N ASN A 40 13.26 5.23 -9.89
CA ASN A 40 12.37 5.12 -8.73
C ASN A 40 10.89 5.17 -9.14
N GLN A 41 10.51 6.02 -10.09
CA GLN A 41 9.14 6.04 -10.62
C GLN A 41 8.75 4.70 -11.26
N GLU A 42 9.64 4.12 -12.07
CA GLU A 42 9.37 2.84 -12.73
C GLU A 42 9.35 1.65 -11.75
N LEU A 43 10.15 1.69 -10.67
CA LEU A 43 10.06 0.76 -9.54
C LEU A 43 8.72 0.88 -8.81
N MET A 44 8.28 2.11 -8.54
CA MET A 44 7.00 2.40 -7.89
C MET A 44 5.81 1.86 -8.69
N LYS A 45 5.86 2.04 -10.02
CA LYS A 45 4.84 1.51 -10.94
C LYS A 45 4.93 0.00 -11.14
N GLY A 46 5.99 -0.67 -10.66
CA GLY A 46 6.23 -2.09 -10.86
C GLY A 46 6.66 -2.48 -12.29
N ASN A 47 6.97 -1.50 -13.14
CA ASN A 47 7.46 -1.75 -14.50
C ASN A 47 8.85 -2.40 -14.51
N ILE A 48 9.65 -2.11 -13.49
CA ILE A 48 10.94 -2.74 -13.24
C ILE A 48 11.01 -3.21 -11.79
N ARG A 49 11.89 -4.16 -11.51
CA ARG A 49 12.20 -4.60 -10.14
C ARG A 49 13.69 -4.60 -9.89
N LYS A 50 14.09 -4.37 -8.66
CA LYS A 50 15.48 -4.44 -8.22
C LYS A 50 15.79 -5.84 -7.72
N VAL A 51 16.72 -6.53 -8.36
CA VAL A 51 17.07 -7.93 -8.06
C VAL A 51 18.43 -8.06 -7.37
N GLY A 52 19.14 -6.96 -7.17
CA GLY A 52 20.41 -6.90 -6.46
C GLY A 52 20.83 -5.45 -6.19
N HIS A 53 21.99 -5.25 -5.58
CA HIS A 53 22.52 -3.90 -5.36
C HIS A 53 22.81 -3.22 -6.72
N GLY A 54 21.93 -2.25 -7.08
CA GLY A 54 22.03 -1.53 -8.35
C GLY A 54 21.77 -2.38 -9.60
N VAL A 55 21.09 -3.53 -9.48
CA VAL A 55 20.71 -4.40 -10.60
C VAL A 55 19.20 -4.43 -10.75
N TYR A 56 18.74 -4.21 -11.98
CA TYR A 56 17.32 -4.10 -12.32
C TYR A 56 16.96 -5.11 -13.42
N GLU A 57 15.75 -5.60 -13.38
CA GLU A 57 15.13 -6.39 -14.45
C GLU A 57 13.68 -5.93 -14.66
N ILE A 58 13.04 -6.43 -15.71
CA ILE A 58 11.63 -6.14 -15.96
C ILE A 58 10.81 -6.58 -14.76
N GLY A 59 9.99 -5.68 -14.27
CA GLY A 59 9.00 -5.99 -13.27
C GLY A 59 7.94 -6.91 -13.88
N THR A 60 7.40 -7.81 -13.11
CA THR A 60 6.16 -8.49 -13.45
C THR A 60 5.00 -7.50 -13.32
N HIS A 61 4.96 -6.52 -14.20
CA HIS A 61 3.79 -5.68 -14.33
C HIS A 61 2.71 -6.55 -14.96
N ILE A 62 1.90 -7.19 -14.13
CA ILE A 62 0.54 -7.49 -14.53
C ILE A 62 -0.10 -6.09 -14.59
N PRO A 63 -0.53 -5.61 -15.78
CA PRO A 63 -1.32 -4.40 -15.81
C PRO A 63 -2.51 -4.69 -14.89
N GLU A 64 -2.55 -4.00 -13.76
CA GLU A 64 -3.74 -4.00 -12.93
C GLU A 64 -4.80 -3.37 -13.83
N LYS A 65 -5.61 -4.24 -14.46
CA LYS A 65 -6.75 -3.82 -15.26
C LYS A 65 -7.55 -2.80 -14.44
N GLU A 66 -8.13 -1.85 -15.13
CA GLU A 66 -9.03 -0.80 -14.63
C GLU A 66 -10.25 -1.33 -13.82
N GLU A 67 -10.26 -2.61 -13.49
CA GLU A 67 -11.30 -3.29 -12.70
C GLU A 67 -11.44 -2.79 -11.26
N ARG A 68 -10.46 -2.00 -10.75
CA ARG A 68 -10.49 -1.52 -9.36
C ARG A 68 -11.63 -0.56 -9.04
N GLN A 69 -12.09 0.24 -10.00
CA GLN A 69 -13.18 1.20 -9.75
C GLN A 69 -14.58 0.55 -9.68
N GLN A 70 -14.74 -0.68 -10.15
CA GLN A 70 -16.07 -1.29 -10.25
C GLN A 70 -16.56 -1.96 -8.95
N ASN A 71 -15.69 -2.20 -7.96
CA ASN A 71 -16.03 -2.94 -6.74
C ASN A 71 -15.65 -2.23 -5.44
N ILE A 72 -15.51 -0.91 -5.44
CA ILE A 72 -15.26 -0.15 -4.21
C ILE A 72 -16.55 -0.16 -3.36
N PRO A 73 -16.49 -0.52 -2.07
CA PRO A 73 -17.65 -0.46 -1.19
C PRO A 73 -18.27 0.94 -1.16
N GLU A 74 -19.58 1.03 -1.03
CA GLU A 74 -20.29 2.31 -1.03
C GLU A 74 -19.77 3.27 0.05
N LEU A 75 -19.47 2.75 1.25
CA LEU A 75 -18.92 3.54 2.33
C LEU A 75 -17.55 4.15 1.97
N SER A 76 -16.65 3.36 1.39
CA SER A 76 -15.33 3.83 0.94
C SER A 76 -15.44 4.87 -0.16
N LYS A 77 -16.43 4.74 -1.04
CA LYS A 77 -16.72 5.71 -2.09
C LYS A 77 -17.24 7.02 -1.51
N ALA A 78 -18.18 6.96 -0.58
CA ALA A 78 -18.72 8.14 0.09
C ALA A 78 -17.64 8.89 0.89
N VAL A 79 -16.76 8.17 1.57
CA VAL A 79 -15.61 8.76 2.28
C VAL A 79 -14.61 9.40 1.33
N TYR A 80 -14.33 8.74 0.20
CA TYR A 80 -13.47 9.29 -0.85
C TYR A 80 -14.00 10.64 -1.36
N GLU A 81 -15.29 10.72 -1.65
CA GLU A 81 -15.94 11.95 -2.12
C GLU A 81 -15.86 13.05 -1.05
N CYS A 82 -16.24 12.75 0.19
CA CYS A 82 -16.21 13.68 1.32
C CYS A 82 -14.80 14.28 1.56
N LEU A 83 -13.78 13.42 1.61
CA LEU A 83 -12.40 13.87 1.86
C LEU A 83 -11.79 14.61 0.67
N SER A 84 -12.13 14.21 -0.57
CA SER A 84 -11.69 14.90 -1.79
C SER A 84 -12.24 16.33 -1.85
N GLU A 85 -13.52 16.53 -1.49
CA GLU A 85 -14.15 17.85 -1.44
C GLU A 85 -13.57 18.73 -0.33
N SER A 86 -13.12 18.12 0.76
CA SER A 86 -12.54 18.81 1.91
C SER A 86 -11.08 19.24 1.72
N GLY A 87 -10.42 18.77 0.65
CA GLY A 87 -9.06 19.17 0.28
C GLY A 87 -7.95 18.61 1.17
N TYR A 88 -8.23 17.58 1.98
CA TYR A 88 -7.20 16.90 2.76
C TYR A 88 -6.34 15.97 1.89
N ASP A 89 -5.04 15.88 2.21
CA ASP A 89 -4.18 14.81 1.72
C ASP A 89 -4.56 13.51 2.44
N PHE A 90 -5.12 12.55 1.72
CA PHE A 90 -5.52 11.26 2.28
C PHE A 90 -5.31 10.11 1.28
N TYR A 91 -5.37 8.90 1.78
CA TYR A 91 -5.62 7.70 0.99
C TYR A 91 -6.38 6.66 1.82
N LEU A 92 -7.21 5.86 1.14
CA LEU A 92 -7.88 4.71 1.70
C LEU A 92 -6.95 3.51 1.62
N SER A 93 -6.99 2.64 2.65
CA SER A 93 -6.04 1.56 2.84
C SER A 93 -6.71 0.28 3.36
N GLY A 94 -5.91 -0.73 3.70
CA GLY A 94 -6.42 -1.98 4.25
C GLY A 94 -7.18 -2.82 3.23
N LEU A 95 -8.31 -3.39 3.64
CA LEU A 95 -9.12 -4.30 2.83
C LEU A 95 -9.70 -3.63 1.57
N ASP A 96 -10.00 -2.33 1.63
CA ASP A 96 -10.56 -1.58 0.51
C ASP A 96 -9.63 -1.52 -0.71
N CYS A 97 -8.31 -1.58 -0.47
CA CYS A 97 -7.31 -1.64 -1.53
C CYS A 97 -7.18 -3.03 -2.18
N MET A 98 -7.83 -4.03 -1.61
CA MET A 98 -7.76 -5.43 -2.02
C MET A 98 -9.04 -5.91 -2.70
N ASN A 99 -10.03 -5.02 -2.86
CA ASN A 99 -11.23 -5.29 -3.62
C ASN A 99 -10.87 -5.68 -5.06
N GLY A 100 -11.50 -6.74 -5.57
CA GLY A 100 -11.15 -7.32 -6.87
C GLY A 100 -10.08 -8.42 -6.82
N LEU A 101 -9.40 -8.65 -5.69
CA LEU A 101 -8.47 -9.77 -5.52
C LEU A 101 -9.15 -11.09 -5.10
N GLY A 102 -10.49 -11.11 -5.04
CA GLY A 102 -11.26 -12.30 -4.65
C GLY A 102 -11.35 -12.53 -3.15
N PHE A 103 -10.83 -11.62 -2.33
CA PHE A 103 -10.98 -11.67 -0.89
C PHE A 103 -12.38 -11.18 -0.50
N LYS A 104 -13.16 -12.06 0.07
CA LYS A 104 -14.46 -11.72 0.65
C LYS A 104 -14.33 -11.84 2.17
N VAL A 105 -14.59 -10.76 2.85
CA VAL A 105 -14.64 -10.72 4.29
C VAL A 105 -16.10 -10.73 4.70
N ASP A 106 -16.49 -11.69 5.52
CA ASP A 106 -17.82 -11.72 6.10
C ASP A 106 -17.89 -10.68 7.22
N GLY A 107 -18.73 -9.66 7.06
CA GLY A 107 -18.96 -8.63 8.07
C GLY A 107 -18.67 -7.20 7.61
N GLN A 108 -18.98 -6.25 8.48
CA GLN A 108 -18.61 -4.84 8.30
C GLN A 108 -17.27 -4.60 8.99
N TYR A 109 -16.32 -4.08 8.22
CA TYR A 109 -14.98 -3.70 8.71
C TYR A 109 -14.83 -2.20 8.63
N PRO A 110 -14.16 -1.57 9.61
CA PRO A 110 -13.84 -0.15 9.52
C PRO A 110 -12.97 0.15 8.30
N VAL A 111 -13.28 1.22 7.59
CA VAL A 111 -12.43 1.73 6.52
C VAL A 111 -11.15 2.32 7.14
N ILE A 112 -9.99 1.93 6.66
CA ILE A 112 -8.72 2.52 7.07
C ILE A 112 -8.46 3.76 6.22
N VAL A 113 -8.46 4.92 6.88
CA VAL A 113 -8.19 6.23 6.27
C VAL A 113 -6.83 6.72 6.75
N CYS A 114 -5.91 6.95 5.83
CA CYS A 114 -4.56 7.43 6.16
C CYS A 114 -4.42 8.90 5.78
N VAL A 115 -3.96 9.71 6.73
CA VAL A 115 -3.81 11.17 6.59
C VAL A 115 -2.48 11.66 7.14
N ARG A 116 -2.11 12.91 6.87
CA ARG A 116 -0.97 13.52 7.53
C ARG A 116 -1.24 13.66 9.03
N LYS A 117 -0.18 13.55 9.83
CA LYS A 117 -0.27 13.63 11.30
C LYS A 117 -1.01 14.88 11.77
N GLU A 118 -0.77 16.00 11.12
CA GLU A 118 -1.35 17.30 11.44
C GLU A 118 -2.86 17.35 11.23
N CYS A 119 -3.38 16.52 10.30
CA CYS A 119 -4.80 16.47 9.93
C CYS A 119 -5.58 15.36 10.66
N LEU A 120 -4.93 14.56 11.53
CA LEU A 120 -5.52 13.35 12.11
C LEU A 120 -6.85 13.64 12.84
N LYS A 121 -6.86 14.62 13.73
CA LYS A 121 -8.06 14.99 14.51
C LYS A 121 -9.11 15.70 13.67
N ASP A 122 -8.70 16.55 12.74
CA ASP A 122 -9.64 17.28 11.89
C ASP A 122 -10.42 16.31 10.98
N VAL A 123 -9.71 15.33 10.40
CA VAL A 123 -10.35 14.30 9.57
C VAL A 123 -11.22 13.37 10.41
N GLN A 124 -10.79 12.98 11.61
CA GLN A 124 -11.63 12.22 12.53
C GLN A 124 -12.95 12.92 12.80
N LEU A 125 -12.90 14.21 13.20
CA LEU A 125 -14.09 15.01 13.51
C LEU A 125 -14.98 15.18 12.28
N LEU A 126 -14.40 15.37 11.09
CA LEU A 126 -15.14 15.44 9.84
C LEU A 126 -15.91 14.13 9.58
N LEU A 127 -15.25 12.99 9.67
CA LEU A 127 -15.88 11.69 9.47
C LEU A 127 -16.99 11.40 10.49
N MET A 128 -16.76 11.76 11.75
CA MET A 128 -17.79 11.63 12.80
C MET A 128 -19.00 12.55 12.57
N ARG A 129 -18.82 13.68 11.93
CA ARG A 129 -19.91 14.60 11.60
C ARG A 129 -20.74 14.12 10.41
N GLU A 130 -20.10 13.58 9.38
CA GLU A 130 -20.74 13.20 8.11
C GLU A 130 -21.26 11.74 8.10
N PHE A 131 -20.71 10.88 8.96
CA PHE A 131 -21.03 9.45 8.98
C PHE A 131 -21.34 8.96 10.40
N ASP A 132 -20.51 8.07 10.95
CA ASP A 132 -20.63 7.56 12.32
C ASP A 132 -19.25 7.53 12.98
N LEU A 133 -19.05 6.71 13.99
CA LEU A 133 -17.89 6.70 14.84
C LEU A 133 -16.58 6.46 14.06
N ALA A 134 -15.66 7.39 14.16
CA ALA A 134 -14.30 7.31 13.67
C ALA A 134 -13.33 7.37 14.86
N ILE A 135 -12.32 6.50 14.88
CA ILE A 135 -11.27 6.49 15.90
C ILE A 135 -9.91 6.77 15.27
N THR A 136 -9.01 7.29 16.04
CA THR A 136 -7.59 7.40 15.68
C THR A 136 -6.78 6.27 16.29
N GLU A 137 -5.54 6.11 15.86
CA GLU A 137 -4.61 5.13 16.43
C GLU A 137 -4.31 5.35 17.93
N GLU A 138 -4.62 6.54 18.49
CA GLU A 138 -4.47 6.87 19.90
C GLU A 138 -5.68 6.41 20.74
N GLU A 139 -6.76 6.03 20.09
CA GLU A 139 -8.04 5.63 20.70
C GLU A 139 -8.35 4.15 20.45
N ASN A 140 -7.33 3.33 20.24
CA ASN A 140 -7.44 1.91 19.90
C ASN A 140 -8.20 1.09 20.97
N GLU A 141 -8.16 1.49 22.23
CA GLU A 141 -8.90 0.83 23.34
C GLU A 141 -10.41 0.73 23.03
N LEU A 142 -10.95 1.65 22.21
CA LEU A 142 -12.35 1.62 21.82
C LEU A 142 -12.71 0.45 20.89
N LEU A 143 -11.74 -0.09 20.16
CA LEU A 143 -11.94 -1.30 19.34
C LEU A 143 -12.08 -2.58 20.19
N GLY A 144 -11.55 -2.57 21.40
CA GLY A 144 -11.70 -3.65 22.39
C GLY A 144 -13.14 -3.76 22.95
N ASP A 145 -13.92 -2.68 22.93
CA ASP A 145 -15.32 -2.70 23.36
C ASP A 145 -16.23 -3.23 22.24
N GLU A 146 -16.84 -4.40 22.44
CA GLU A 146 -17.69 -5.05 21.44
C GLU A 146 -18.90 -4.19 21.02
N ASN A 147 -19.45 -3.35 21.90
CA ASN A 147 -20.59 -2.50 21.60
C ASN A 147 -20.18 -1.32 20.73
N LEU A 148 -19.03 -0.72 21.03
CA LEU A 148 -18.49 0.38 20.24
C LEU A 148 -17.92 -0.11 18.90
N ARG A 149 -17.24 -1.25 18.88
CA ARG A 149 -16.65 -1.86 17.68
C ARG A 149 -17.65 -1.98 16.53
N LYS A 150 -18.90 -2.36 16.80
CA LYS A 150 -19.95 -2.47 15.78
C LYS A 150 -20.36 -1.14 15.16
N ARG A 151 -20.06 -0.03 15.83
CA ARG A 151 -20.38 1.33 15.38
C ARG A 151 -19.18 2.03 14.73
N ILE A 152 -17.96 1.56 15.00
CA ILE A 152 -16.76 2.15 14.43
C ILE A 152 -16.73 1.83 12.94
N GLN A 153 -16.88 2.87 12.12
CA GLN A 153 -16.84 2.79 10.67
C GLN A 153 -15.46 3.13 10.09
N PHE A 154 -14.65 3.89 10.84
CA PHE A 154 -13.37 4.37 10.36
C PHE A 154 -12.26 4.24 11.39
N VAL A 155 -11.08 3.84 10.92
CA VAL A 155 -9.82 3.91 11.66
C VAL A 155 -8.91 4.89 10.94
N VAL A 156 -8.64 6.04 11.56
CA VAL A 156 -7.82 7.10 10.98
C VAL A 156 -6.38 6.95 11.45
N LEU A 157 -5.48 6.70 10.52
CA LEU A 157 -4.06 6.48 10.77
C LEU A 157 -3.23 7.65 10.25
N LYS A 158 -2.18 8.04 10.96
CA LYS A 158 -1.17 8.95 10.40
C LYS A 158 -0.31 8.21 9.38
N SER A 159 0.14 8.92 8.35
CA SER A 159 1.14 8.45 7.38
C SER A 159 2.08 9.59 7.01
N SER A 160 3.34 9.25 6.79
CA SER A 160 4.35 10.17 6.27
C SER A 160 4.65 9.95 4.79
N ASP A 161 4.23 8.82 4.21
CA ASP A 161 4.52 8.44 2.84
C ASP A 161 3.26 8.31 1.97
N PHE A 162 2.98 9.36 1.22
CA PHE A 162 1.86 9.45 0.26
C PHE A 162 2.22 9.02 -1.17
N ALA A 163 3.45 8.56 -1.41
CA ALA A 163 3.87 8.15 -2.75
C ALA A 163 3.44 6.71 -3.10
N LEU A 164 3.01 5.91 -2.11
CA LEU A 164 2.57 4.53 -2.31
C LEU A 164 1.04 4.41 -2.46
N GLN A 165 0.44 5.37 -3.18
CA GLN A 165 -0.98 5.37 -3.50
C GLN A 165 -1.22 5.85 -4.94
N LYS A 166 -2.38 5.53 -5.48
CA LYS A 166 -2.87 6.02 -6.76
C LYS A 166 -4.35 6.40 -6.59
N GLU A 167 -4.72 7.59 -7.01
CA GLU A 167 -6.11 8.06 -6.94
C GLU A 167 -6.71 7.93 -5.54
N HIS A 168 -5.93 8.28 -4.51
CA HIS A 168 -6.27 8.15 -3.09
C HIS A 168 -6.51 6.72 -2.58
N PHE A 169 -6.07 5.69 -3.30
CA PHE A 169 -6.05 4.30 -2.81
C PHE A 169 -4.62 3.81 -2.67
N ALA A 170 -4.29 3.22 -1.54
CA ALA A 170 -2.98 2.62 -1.32
C ALA A 170 -2.71 1.52 -2.35
N PHE A 171 -1.46 1.35 -2.77
CA PHE A 171 -1.07 0.12 -3.45
C PHE A 171 -1.25 -1.07 -2.50
N LYS A 172 -1.53 -2.25 -3.05
CA LYS A 172 -1.83 -3.46 -2.29
C LYS A 172 -0.79 -3.79 -1.21
N GLU A 173 0.49 -3.54 -1.46
CA GLU A 173 1.55 -3.74 -0.48
C GLU A 173 1.40 -2.78 0.72
N LYS A 174 1.09 -1.53 0.44
CA LYS A 174 0.83 -0.51 1.47
C LYS A 174 -0.46 -0.83 2.22
N GLY A 175 -1.52 -1.22 1.49
CA GLY A 175 -2.78 -1.65 2.07
C GLY A 175 -2.62 -2.83 3.02
N PHE A 176 -1.83 -3.83 2.64
CA PHE A 176 -1.53 -4.97 3.51
C PHE A 176 -0.75 -4.56 4.78
N VAL A 177 0.27 -3.72 4.65
CA VAL A 177 1.08 -3.29 5.79
C VAL A 177 0.27 -2.42 6.76
N ASP A 178 -0.60 -1.55 6.25
CA ASP A 178 -1.51 -0.76 7.06
C ASP A 178 -2.55 -1.64 7.77
N LEU A 179 -3.09 -2.66 7.08
CA LEU A 179 -3.98 -3.66 7.66
C LEU A 179 -3.28 -4.48 8.76
N TYR A 180 -2.08 -4.98 8.47
CA TYR A 180 -1.26 -5.70 9.45
C TYR A 180 -1.04 -4.87 10.71
N TYR A 181 -0.68 -3.60 10.54
CA TYR A 181 -0.53 -2.66 11.66
C TYR A 181 -1.83 -2.51 12.46
N ALA A 182 -2.95 -2.31 11.78
CA ALA A 182 -4.25 -2.14 12.45
C ALA A 182 -4.66 -3.42 13.22
N VAL A 183 -4.50 -4.60 12.62
CA VAL A 183 -4.83 -5.89 13.26
C VAL A 183 -3.93 -6.18 14.46
N THR A 184 -2.63 -5.95 14.34
CA THR A 184 -1.67 -6.36 15.39
C THR A 184 -1.43 -5.31 16.47
N ARG A 185 -1.83 -4.04 16.26
CA ARG A 185 -1.57 -2.93 17.18
C ARG A 185 -2.81 -2.18 17.67
N LEU A 186 -3.91 -2.30 16.93
CA LEU A 186 -5.10 -1.50 17.19
C LEU A 186 -6.37 -2.33 17.43
N GLU A 187 -6.25 -3.65 17.58
CA GLU A 187 -7.40 -4.56 17.76
C GLU A 187 -8.44 -4.46 16.63
N TYR A 188 -7.99 -4.16 15.42
CA TYR A 188 -8.87 -4.11 14.25
C TYR A 188 -9.63 -5.45 14.09
N PRO A 189 -10.97 -5.43 13.77
CA PRO A 189 -11.82 -6.60 13.86
C PRO A 189 -11.62 -7.61 12.72
N LEU A 190 -10.38 -8.00 12.47
CA LEU A 190 -9.99 -9.09 11.57
C LEU A 190 -9.16 -10.09 12.38
N ASP A 191 -9.45 -11.38 12.22
CA ASP A 191 -8.62 -12.40 12.84
C ASP A 191 -7.20 -12.35 12.26
N VAL A 192 -6.21 -12.32 13.13
CA VAL A 192 -4.79 -12.32 12.76
C VAL A 192 -4.44 -13.52 11.88
N ALA A 193 -5.13 -14.64 12.04
CA ALA A 193 -4.97 -15.85 11.23
C ALA A 193 -5.36 -15.66 9.74
N GLU A 194 -6.12 -14.61 9.41
CA GLU A 194 -6.48 -14.26 8.03
C GLU A 194 -5.36 -13.52 7.28
N LEU A 195 -4.42 -12.90 7.98
CA LEU A 195 -3.35 -12.11 7.37
C LEU A 195 -2.48 -12.91 6.37
N PRO A 196 -2.09 -14.18 6.64
CA PRO A 196 -1.38 -14.99 5.64
C PRO A 196 -2.20 -15.22 4.36
N HIS A 197 -3.51 -15.40 4.50
CA HIS A 197 -4.40 -15.53 3.34
C HIS A 197 -4.44 -14.23 2.53
N VAL A 198 -4.66 -13.09 3.17
CA VAL A 198 -4.61 -11.76 2.54
C VAL A 198 -3.29 -11.54 1.82
N LEU A 199 -2.16 -11.86 2.46
CA LEU A 199 -0.83 -11.74 1.86
C LEU A 199 -0.68 -12.61 0.60
N SER A 200 -1.30 -13.80 0.58
CA SER A 200 -1.26 -14.72 -0.57
C SER A 200 -1.84 -14.12 -1.85
N LEU A 201 -2.80 -13.22 -1.71
CA LEU A 201 -3.53 -12.61 -2.83
C LEU A 201 -2.76 -11.47 -3.51
N ILE A 202 -1.82 -10.84 -2.82
CA ILE A 202 -1.21 -9.60 -3.30
C ILE A 202 0.07 -9.76 -4.11
N SER A 203 0.78 -10.89 -4.07
CA SER A 203 2.07 -11.08 -4.77
C SER A 203 2.97 -9.82 -4.67
N PRO A 204 3.50 -9.48 -3.49
CA PRO A 204 4.00 -8.16 -3.20
C PRO A 204 5.25 -7.78 -4.00
N ASN A 205 5.31 -6.53 -4.46
CA ASN A 205 6.53 -5.92 -4.97
C ASN A 205 7.47 -5.58 -3.80
N ALA A 206 8.66 -6.16 -3.78
CA ALA A 206 9.61 -6.04 -2.67
C ALA A 206 10.00 -4.59 -2.33
N TYR A 207 10.10 -3.70 -3.32
CA TYR A 207 10.41 -2.30 -3.08
C TYR A 207 9.27 -1.57 -2.38
N ARG A 208 8.03 -1.70 -2.90
CA ARG A 208 6.84 -1.10 -2.31
C ARG A 208 6.60 -1.64 -0.90
N PHE A 209 6.73 -2.95 -0.73
CA PHE A 209 6.55 -3.60 0.58
C PHE A 209 7.53 -3.05 1.62
N ARG A 210 8.85 -3.06 1.32
CA ARG A 210 9.87 -2.54 2.24
C ARG A 210 9.67 -1.05 2.57
N ARG A 211 9.23 -0.24 1.59
CA ARG A 211 8.94 1.16 1.83
C ARG A 211 7.72 1.33 2.74
N SER A 212 6.69 0.50 2.57
CA SER A 212 5.49 0.49 3.40
C SER A 212 5.80 0.08 4.84
N THR A 213 6.61 -0.98 5.04
CA THR A 213 7.03 -1.41 6.39
C THR A 213 7.81 -0.34 7.11
N LYS A 214 8.65 0.42 6.40
CA LYS A 214 9.40 1.54 6.97
C LYS A 214 8.49 2.68 7.44
N ASP A 215 7.47 3.04 6.66
CA ASP A 215 6.52 4.10 7.03
C ASP A 215 5.75 3.76 8.32
N ARG A 216 5.45 2.47 8.53
CA ARG A 216 4.77 1.98 9.75
C ARG A 216 5.71 1.58 10.90
N GLY A 217 7.03 1.67 10.71
CA GLY A 217 7.99 1.20 11.71
C GLY A 217 8.02 -0.32 11.87
N LEU A 218 7.55 -1.07 10.88
CA LEU A 218 7.43 -2.54 10.91
C LEU A 218 8.58 -3.25 10.14
N SER A 219 9.64 -2.53 9.75
CA SER A 219 10.72 -3.11 8.95
C SER A 219 11.40 -4.30 9.65
N SER A 220 11.69 -4.18 10.95
CA SER A 220 12.30 -5.26 11.73
C SER A 220 11.39 -6.49 11.86
N GLU A 221 10.08 -6.30 11.73
CA GLU A 221 9.05 -7.31 11.96
C GLU A 221 8.64 -8.01 10.66
N LEU A 222 8.57 -7.28 9.54
CA LEU A 222 8.04 -7.80 8.28
C LEU A 222 9.06 -7.94 7.14
N ASP A 223 10.22 -7.28 7.21
CA ASP A 223 11.21 -7.34 6.12
C ASP A 223 11.78 -8.75 5.91
N PHE A 224 11.70 -9.62 6.91
CA PHE A 224 12.10 -11.04 6.77
C PHE A 224 11.28 -11.75 5.70
N LEU A 225 10.01 -11.37 5.51
CA LEU A 225 9.15 -11.96 4.47
C LEU A 225 9.76 -11.81 3.07
N LEU A 226 10.51 -10.75 2.82
CA LEU A 226 11.16 -10.50 1.55
C LEU A 226 12.30 -11.49 1.25
N SER A 227 12.85 -12.16 2.25
CA SER A 227 13.91 -13.16 2.10
C SER A 227 13.36 -14.55 1.74
N TYR A 228 12.09 -14.82 1.99
CA TYR A 228 11.46 -16.13 1.76
C TYR A 228 10.93 -16.36 0.35
N ASN A 229 11.11 -15.39 -0.54
CA ASN A 229 10.84 -15.49 -1.97
C ASN A 229 9.41 -15.98 -2.29
N LYS A 230 9.13 -17.20 -2.58
CA LYS A 230 7.79 -17.71 -2.92
C LYS A 230 6.98 -18.22 -1.70
N ASN A 231 7.54 -18.17 -0.50
CA ASN A 231 6.94 -18.75 0.71
C ASN A 231 6.52 -17.69 1.75
N PHE A 232 6.19 -16.46 1.31
CA PHE A 232 5.76 -15.37 2.20
C PHE A 232 4.65 -15.78 3.17
N VAL A 233 3.63 -16.45 2.65
CA VAL A 233 2.45 -16.89 3.42
C VAL A 233 2.84 -17.84 4.53
N LYS A 234 3.67 -18.84 4.22
CA LYS A 234 4.15 -19.82 5.21
C LYS A 234 5.04 -19.16 6.27
N ALA A 235 5.88 -18.22 5.87
CA ALA A 235 6.73 -17.47 6.79
C ALA A 235 5.90 -16.61 7.75
N LEU A 236 4.89 -15.90 7.24
CA LEU A 236 4.00 -15.08 8.06
C LEU A 236 3.17 -15.95 9.02
N ALA A 237 2.60 -17.07 8.53
CA ALA A 237 1.82 -17.99 9.36
C ALA A 237 2.64 -18.67 10.48
N SER A 238 3.97 -18.77 10.32
CA SER A 238 4.86 -19.31 11.37
C SER A 238 5.30 -18.24 12.37
N TYR A 239 5.14 -16.97 12.02
CA TYR A 239 5.51 -15.84 12.85
C TYR A 239 4.36 -15.40 13.77
N LEU A 240 3.13 -15.45 13.28
CA LEU A 240 1.89 -15.13 14.01
C LEU A 240 1.44 -16.25 14.91
#